data_3b3656df8648f9877b3962fd3b973972
#
_entry.id   3b3656df8648f9877b3962fd3b973972
#
_cell.length_a   1.000
_cell.length_b   1.000
_cell.length_c   1.000
_cell.angle_alpha   90.00
_cell.angle_beta   90.00
_cell.angle_gamma   90.00
#
_symmetry.space_group_name_H-M   'P 1'
#
loop_
_entity.id
_entity.type
_entity.pdbx_description
1 polymer ?
#
loop_
_entity_poly.entity_id
_entity_poly.type
_entity_poly.pdbx_seq_one_letter_code
_entity_poly.pdbx_strand_id
1 'polypeptide(L)'
;MALLLVAELAGSCKKLIGIPPSPPSQIAESQQFADSSTTLTAISYAYSYVALSVSGFGYSDAKIPEAAGLSSDELLYNNGYDLDMTGFYGYTLTNLNSDVSSLWTSPYTSLYTVNAVIAGVKNNPGLSSAFRAQATGEMQVLRSLYYFNLVNLFGGVPLSLTTDYEVNAVMARASVDSVYGQILADLTNAKQNLSAAYPSSGHIRSNQLVATALLARVYLYRQQWQQAYDAASAVISSGQYSLVSDPNKVFLDGSSEAIWQLPAKTAYYEVAEAHDFSSQYGAAPTYPVTKFLLNAFEPGDLRMKDWLGQYVSGTDTLYYPFKYKNVQSGGPTTEDVMILRLAEQYLIRAEASAELGNGAAALSDLNIVRARAGLPASTASAGSQSALLNARHA
;
A
#
# COMPACT_ATOMS: atom_id res chain seq x y z
N MET A 1 -12.92 40.59 -60.88
CA MET A 1 -13.52 40.69 -59.50
C MET A 1 -13.76 39.33 -58.85
N ALA A 2 -13.23 38.23 -59.37
CA ALA A 2 -13.41 36.88 -58.81
C ALA A 2 -12.19 36.29 -58.08
N LEU A 3 -11.03 36.97 -58.11
CA LEU A 3 -9.78 36.43 -57.49
C LEU A 3 -9.50 36.98 -56.05
N LEU A 4 -10.25 37.96 -55.58
CA LEU A 4 -10.07 38.55 -54.23
C LEU A 4 -10.94 37.89 -53.13
N LEU A 5 -11.91 37.03 -53.51
CA LEU A 5 -12.79 36.35 -52.51
C LEU A 5 -12.26 35.00 -52.00
N VAL A 6 -11.20 34.45 -52.62
CA VAL A 6 -10.62 33.15 -52.21
C VAL A 6 -9.54 33.30 -51.12
N ALA A 7 -8.96 34.50 -50.97
CA ALA A 7 -7.89 34.72 -49.97
C ALA A 7 -8.39 34.91 -48.52
N GLU A 8 -9.65 35.25 -48.30
CA GLU A 8 -10.19 35.44 -46.94
C GLU A 8 -10.71 34.13 -46.27
N LEU A 9 -10.90 33.08 -47.06
CA LEU A 9 -11.35 31.78 -46.52
C LEU A 9 -10.21 30.90 -45.98
N ALA A 10 -8.95 31.24 -46.27
CA ALA A 10 -7.79 30.47 -45.77
C ALA A 10 -7.29 30.92 -44.38
N GLY A 11 -7.78 32.06 -43.87
CA GLY A 11 -7.38 32.58 -42.56
C GLY A 11 -8.24 32.13 -41.37
N SER A 12 -9.43 31.53 -41.62
CA SER A 12 -10.43 31.24 -40.61
C SER A 12 -10.23 29.90 -39.88
N CYS A 13 -9.49 28.96 -40.46
CA CYS A 13 -9.37 27.62 -39.87
C CYS A 13 -8.34 27.49 -38.75
N LYS A 14 -7.39 28.41 -38.59
CA LYS A 14 -6.40 28.35 -37.49
C LYS A 14 -6.98 28.67 -36.11
N LYS A 15 -8.07 29.45 -36.05
CA LYS A 15 -8.72 29.77 -34.76
C LYS A 15 -9.66 28.68 -34.25
N LEU A 16 -10.15 27.80 -35.12
CA LEU A 16 -11.06 26.69 -34.73
C LEU A 16 -10.32 25.43 -34.24
N ILE A 17 -9.00 25.31 -34.53
CA ILE A 17 -8.19 24.15 -34.17
C ILE A 17 -7.20 24.51 -33.02
N GLY A 18 -7.17 25.75 -32.62
CA GLY A 18 -6.39 26.15 -31.42
C GLY A 18 -7.08 25.66 -30.16
N ILE A 19 -6.70 24.49 -29.68
CA ILE A 19 -7.01 24.09 -28.31
C ILE A 19 -6.41 25.18 -27.41
N PRO A 20 -7.20 25.83 -26.53
CA PRO A 20 -6.64 26.80 -25.60
C PRO A 20 -5.49 26.12 -24.84
N PRO A 21 -4.36 26.79 -24.64
CA PRO A 21 -3.21 26.21 -23.92
C PRO A 21 -3.54 25.79 -22.49
N SER A 22 -4.69 26.19 -21.97
CA SER A 22 -5.26 25.78 -20.68
C SER A 22 -6.77 25.80 -20.79
N PRO A 23 -7.43 24.67 -21.12
CA PRO A 23 -8.89 24.60 -21.03
C PRO A 23 -9.30 24.86 -19.57
N PRO A 24 -10.49 25.49 -19.34
CA PRO A 24 -10.93 25.88 -17.99
C PRO A 24 -11.01 24.74 -16.95
N SER A 25 -11.04 23.49 -17.43
CA SER A 25 -11.10 22.27 -16.60
C SER A 25 -9.75 21.60 -16.40
N GLN A 26 -8.65 22.15 -16.94
CA GLN A 26 -7.31 21.55 -16.85
C GLN A 26 -6.28 22.62 -16.49
N ILE A 27 -5.35 22.25 -15.61
CA ILE A 27 -4.19 23.07 -15.27
C ILE A 27 -3.03 22.61 -16.16
N ALA A 28 -2.35 23.55 -16.85
CA ALA A 28 -1.17 23.21 -17.62
C ALA A 28 -0.05 22.70 -16.69
N GLU A 29 0.78 21.76 -17.16
CA GLU A 29 1.89 21.20 -16.40
C GLU A 29 2.81 22.29 -15.84
N SER A 30 3.09 23.33 -16.64
CA SER A 30 3.90 24.49 -16.21
C SER A 30 3.27 25.30 -15.06
N GLN A 31 1.96 25.28 -14.93
CA GLN A 31 1.25 25.93 -13.82
C GLN A 31 1.17 25.00 -12.59
N GLN A 32 1.00 23.68 -12.81
CA GLN A 32 0.94 22.69 -11.75
C GLN A 32 2.23 22.63 -10.94
N PHE A 33 3.38 22.83 -11.59
CA PHE A 33 4.70 22.79 -10.96
C PHE A 33 5.34 24.19 -10.85
N ALA A 34 4.57 25.28 -10.93
CA ALA A 34 5.09 26.65 -10.89
C ALA A 34 5.75 26.98 -9.53
N ASP A 35 5.19 26.51 -8.45
CA ASP A 35 5.66 26.72 -7.08
C ASP A 35 5.39 25.51 -6.17
N SER A 36 5.82 25.60 -4.92
CA SER A 36 5.65 24.52 -3.93
C SER A 36 4.19 24.28 -3.56
N SER A 37 3.33 25.29 -3.56
CA SER A 37 1.92 25.14 -3.19
C SER A 37 1.15 24.35 -4.23
N THR A 38 1.28 24.70 -5.51
CA THR A 38 0.66 23.99 -6.61
C THR A 38 1.23 22.57 -6.76
N THR A 39 2.53 22.38 -6.55
CA THR A 39 3.18 21.06 -6.55
C THR A 39 2.66 20.19 -5.39
N LEU A 40 2.44 20.75 -4.19
CA LEU A 40 1.87 20.01 -3.06
C LEU A 40 0.48 19.47 -3.35
N THR A 41 -0.32 20.16 -4.18
CA THR A 41 -1.63 19.66 -4.61
C THR A 41 -1.48 18.36 -5.43
N ALA A 42 -0.51 18.30 -6.35
CA ALA A 42 -0.22 17.08 -7.12
C ALA A 42 0.31 15.94 -6.24
N ILE A 43 1.17 16.26 -5.27
CA ILE A 43 1.66 15.29 -4.27
C ILE A 43 0.49 14.75 -3.44
N SER A 44 -0.38 15.61 -2.91
CA SER A 44 -1.56 15.21 -2.14
C SER A 44 -2.49 14.32 -2.96
N TYR A 45 -2.67 14.64 -4.24
CA TYR A 45 -3.45 13.81 -5.15
C TYR A 45 -2.83 12.42 -5.36
N ALA A 46 -1.49 12.32 -5.49
CA ALA A 46 -0.80 11.04 -5.59
C ALA A 46 -1.01 10.18 -4.32
N TYR A 47 -0.97 10.77 -3.12
CA TYR A 47 -1.29 10.07 -1.88
C TYR A 47 -2.76 9.66 -1.78
N SER A 48 -3.68 10.52 -2.25
CA SER A 48 -5.11 10.19 -2.23
C SER A 48 -5.45 8.97 -3.10
N TYR A 49 -4.71 8.75 -4.18
CA TYR A 49 -4.87 7.54 -5.00
C TYR A 49 -4.45 6.26 -4.27
N VAL A 50 -3.48 6.33 -3.36
CA VAL A 50 -3.14 5.18 -2.51
C VAL A 50 -4.24 4.95 -1.48
N ALA A 51 -4.77 6.05 -0.90
CA ALA A 51 -5.74 6.01 0.19
C ALA A 51 -7.17 5.78 -0.29
N LEU A 52 -7.56 6.39 -1.41
CA LEU A 52 -8.95 6.44 -1.89
C LEU A 52 -9.05 5.84 -3.27
N SER A 53 -9.82 4.81 -3.41
CA SER A 53 -10.28 4.38 -4.70
C SER A 53 -11.44 5.25 -5.17
N VAL A 54 -11.19 6.18 -6.07
CA VAL A 54 -12.25 7.01 -6.67
C VAL A 54 -13.10 6.20 -7.65
N SER A 55 -12.67 5.00 -8.01
CA SER A 55 -13.34 4.14 -9.01
C SER A 55 -13.39 2.66 -8.61
N GLY A 56 -13.30 2.33 -7.32
CA GLY A 56 -13.34 0.95 -6.84
C GLY A 56 -12.01 0.19 -6.93
N PHE A 57 -10.87 0.86 -7.11
CA PHE A 57 -9.59 0.21 -7.44
C PHE A 57 -8.36 0.92 -6.85
N GLY A 58 -8.49 1.55 -5.69
CA GLY A 58 -7.34 2.04 -4.93
C GLY A 58 -6.69 0.92 -4.13
N TYR A 59 -5.52 1.19 -3.63
CA TYR A 59 -4.79 0.31 -2.73
C TYR A 59 -5.52 0.07 -1.41
N SER A 60 -6.48 0.92 -1.07
CA SER A 60 -7.24 0.91 0.16
C SER A 60 -8.71 0.49 -0.01
N ASP A 61 -9.09 -0.05 -1.18
CA ASP A 61 -10.46 -0.52 -1.43
C ASP A 61 -10.70 -1.98 -1.01
N ALA A 62 -9.85 -2.51 -0.15
CA ALA A 62 -9.87 -3.89 0.34
C ALA A 62 -9.62 -4.98 -0.74
N LYS A 63 -9.54 -4.66 -2.03
CA LYS A 63 -9.39 -5.67 -3.11
C LYS A 63 -8.14 -6.54 -2.99
N ILE A 64 -6.99 -5.96 -2.61
CA ILE A 64 -5.77 -6.75 -2.41
C ILE A 64 -5.93 -7.72 -1.25
N PRO A 65 -6.32 -7.30 -0.01
CA PRO A 65 -6.53 -8.25 1.09
C PRO A 65 -7.68 -9.24 0.83
N GLU A 66 -8.76 -8.86 0.13
CA GLU A 66 -9.82 -9.79 -0.28
C GLU A 66 -9.27 -10.88 -1.21
N ALA A 67 -8.70 -10.48 -2.35
CA ALA A 67 -8.16 -11.40 -3.34
C ALA A 67 -7.04 -12.30 -2.79
N ALA A 68 -6.12 -11.71 -2.00
CA ALA A 68 -5.04 -12.44 -1.36
C ALA A 68 -5.56 -13.42 -0.29
N GLY A 69 -6.47 -12.98 0.58
CA GLY A 69 -7.06 -13.83 1.62
C GLY A 69 -7.86 -15.01 1.06
N LEU A 70 -8.59 -14.80 -0.04
CA LEU A 70 -9.27 -15.88 -0.76
C LEU A 70 -8.28 -16.86 -1.39
N SER A 71 -7.23 -16.36 -2.04
CA SER A 71 -6.24 -17.18 -2.73
C SER A 71 -5.27 -17.90 -1.79
N SER A 72 -5.18 -17.50 -0.52
CA SER A 72 -4.30 -18.13 0.49
C SER A 72 -5.02 -19.07 1.44
N ASP A 73 -6.29 -19.41 1.19
CA ASP A 73 -7.14 -20.23 2.08
C ASP A 73 -7.38 -19.59 3.47
N GLU A 74 -7.16 -18.28 3.63
CA GLU A 74 -7.45 -17.57 4.88
C GLU A 74 -8.91 -17.15 4.99
N LEU A 75 -9.57 -16.87 3.84
CA LEU A 75 -10.94 -16.42 3.77
C LEU A 75 -11.82 -17.39 2.95
N LEU A 76 -13.08 -17.49 3.36
CA LEU A 76 -14.17 -18.09 2.60
C LEU A 76 -14.88 -16.98 1.81
N TYR A 77 -15.63 -17.37 0.77
CA TYR A 77 -16.48 -16.46 0.02
C TYR A 77 -17.95 -16.90 0.11
N ASN A 78 -18.75 -16.11 0.84
CA ASN A 78 -20.17 -16.42 1.07
C ASN A 78 -21.13 -15.75 0.09
N ASN A 79 -20.63 -14.87 -0.78
CA ASN A 79 -21.46 -14.16 -1.76
C ASN A 79 -21.23 -14.75 -3.16
N GLY A 80 -22.09 -15.65 -3.60
CA GLY A 80 -21.96 -16.29 -4.91
C GLY A 80 -22.35 -15.43 -6.12
N TYR A 81 -22.68 -14.14 -5.92
CA TYR A 81 -23.13 -13.27 -7.01
C TYR A 81 -21.98 -12.58 -7.76
N ASP A 82 -20.86 -12.33 -7.09
CA ASP A 82 -19.66 -11.78 -7.72
C ASP A 82 -18.80 -12.93 -8.25
N LEU A 83 -18.83 -13.11 -9.56
CA LEU A 83 -18.09 -14.17 -10.25
C LEU A 83 -16.57 -13.93 -10.25
N ASP A 84 -16.14 -12.67 -10.17
CA ASP A 84 -14.72 -12.33 -10.13
C ASP A 84 -14.08 -12.76 -8.80
N MET A 85 -14.73 -12.47 -7.67
CA MET A 85 -14.29 -12.96 -6.36
C MET A 85 -14.43 -14.49 -6.21
N THR A 86 -15.46 -15.08 -6.82
CA THR A 86 -15.58 -16.54 -6.90
C THR A 86 -14.38 -17.16 -7.61
N GLY A 87 -13.83 -16.47 -8.62
CA GLY A 87 -12.62 -16.90 -9.33
C GLY A 87 -11.38 -16.98 -8.45
N PHE A 88 -11.18 -16.07 -7.53
CA PHE A 88 -10.08 -16.10 -6.54
C PHE A 88 -10.27 -17.23 -5.55
N TYR A 89 -11.47 -17.36 -4.97
CA TYR A 89 -11.80 -18.42 -4.01
C TYR A 89 -11.71 -19.82 -4.60
N GLY A 90 -12.20 -20.00 -5.85
CA GLY A 90 -12.26 -21.28 -6.53
C GLY A 90 -10.99 -21.64 -7.32
N TYR A 91 -9.96 -20.79 -7.32
CA TYR A 91 -8.74 -20.95 -8.16
C TYR A 91 -9.05 -21.08 -9.66
N THR A 92 -10.09 -20.38 -10.12
CA THR A 92 -10.60 -20.45 -11.51
C THR A 92 -10.46 -19.11 -12.22
N LEU A 93 -9.39 -18.36 -11.90
CA LEU A 93 -9.12 -17.06 -12.51
C LEU A 93 -8.97 -17.19 -14.03
N THR A 94 -9.58 -16.25 -14.73
CA THR A 94 -9.48 -16.12 -16.19
C THR A 94 -8.96 -14.74 -16.57
N ASN A 95 -8.55 -14.56 -17.81
CA ASN A 95 -8.15 -13.25 -18.35
C ASN A 95 -9.32 -12.27 -18.54
N LEU A 96 -10.54 -12.69 -18.26
CA LEU A 96 -11.75 -11.86 -18.29
C LEU A 96 -12.16 -11.35 -16.89
N ASN A 97 -11.47 -11.79 -15.83
CA ASN A 97 -11.75 -11.34 -14.47
C ASN A 97 -11.48 -9.84 -14.33
N SER A 98 -12.50 -9.06 -13.98
CA SER A 98 -12.43 -7.60 -13.94
C SER A 98 -11.61 -7.09 -12.75
N ASP A 99 -11.60 -7.82 -11.62
CA ASP A 99 -10.77 -7.48 -10.46
C ASP A 99 -9.28 -7.69 -10.76
N VAL A 100 -8.91 -8.76 -11.46
CA VAL A 100 -7.52 -8.94 -11.94
C VAL A 100 -7.12 -7.82 -12.89
N SER A 101 -8.01 -7.43 -13.83
CA SER A 101 -7.77 -6.30 -14.73
C SER A 101 -7.56 -5.00 -13.97
N SER A 102 -8.32 -4.78 -12.93
CA SER A 102 -8.26 -3.58 -12.10
C SER A 102 -7.01 -3.53 -11.22
N LEU A 103 -6.64 -4.64 -10.59
CA LEU A 103 -5.37 -4.77 -9.86
C LEU A 103 -4.14 -4.51 -10.75
N TRP A 104 -4.28 -4.73 -12.06
CA TRP A 104 -3.26 -4.40 -13.05
C TRP A 104 -3.30 -2.93 -13.47
N THR A 105 -4.46 -2.39 -13.85
CA THR A 105 -4.57 -1.08 -14.52
C THR A 105 -4.50 0.11 -13.56
N SER A 106 -5.12 0.00 -12.37
CA SER A 106 -5.17 1.10 -11.40
C SER A 106 -3.79 1.58 -10.94
N PRO A 107 -2.82 0.70 -10.61
CA PRO A 107 -1.48 1.14 -10.25
C PRO A 107 -0.80 1.97 -11.35
N TYR A 108 -1.03 1.66 -12.64
CA TYR A 108 -0.43 2.43 -13.74
C TYR A 108 -1.01 3.83 -13.88
N THR A 109 -2.30 4.03 -13.58
CA THR A 109 -2.89 5.37 -13.48
C THR A 109 -2.21 6.20 -12.40
N SER A 110 -1.98 5.60 -11.24
CA SER A 110 -1.27 6.24 -10.13
C SER A 110 0.21 6.51 -10.45
N LEU A 111 0.88 5.55 -11.10
CA LEU A 111 2.27 5.67 -11.56
C LEU A 111 2.45 6.83 -12.55
N TYR A 112 1.45 7.11 -13.40
CA TYR A 112 1.47 8.28 -14.26
C TYR A 112 1.57 9.58 -13.44
N THR A 113 0.71 9.74 -12.42
CA THR A 113 0.74 10.92 -11.54
C THR A 113 2.07 11.03 -10.78
N VAL A 114 2.57 9.93 -10.23
CA VAL A 114 3.85 9.86 -9.54
C VAL A 114 5.00 10.28 -10.47
N ASN A 115 5.04 9.76 -11.68
CA ASN A 115 6.06 10.12 -12.67
C ASN A 115 5.94 11.58 -13.13
N ALA A 116 4.72 12.12 -13.25
CA ALA A 116 4.49 13.52 -13.57
C ALA A 116 5.07 14.45 -12.50
N VAL A 117 4.87 14.13 -11.22
CA VAL A 117 5.47 14.91 -10.13
C VAL A 117 6.99 14.83 -10.16
N ILE A 118 7.58 13.63 -10.31
CA ILE A 118 9.04 13.47 -10.41
C ILE A 118 9.61 14.30 -11.56
N ALA A 119 8.99 14.24 -12.73
CA ALA A 119 9.43 15.00 -13.90
C ALA A 119 9.26 16.51 -13.69
N GLY A 120 8.12 16.96 -13.17
CA GLY A 120 7.80 18.37 -12.98
C GLY A 120 8.65 19.08 -11.92
N VAL A 121 9.13 18.35 -10.89
CA VAL A 121 10.03 18.92 -9.88
C VAL A 121 11.51 18.86 -10.30
N LYS A 122 11.87 17.96 -11.22
CA LYS A 122 13.24 17.76 -11.69
C LYS A 122 13.75 19.04 -12.36
N ASN A 123 14.87 19.57 -11.85
CA ASN A 123 15.52 20.77 -12.39
C ASN A 123 14.64 22.05 -12.43
N ASN A 124 13.53 22.07 -11.69
CA ASN A 124 12.64 23.22 -11.65
C ASN A 124 13.24 24.35 -10.82
N PRO A 125 13.59 25.52 -11.41
CA PRO A 125 14.22 26.62 -10.69
C PRO A 125 13.25 27.37 -9.77
N GLY A 126 11.94 27.23 -9.95
CA GLY A 126 10.92 27.81 -9.05
C GLY A 126 10.78 27.09 -7.72
N LEU A 127 11.45 25.93 -7.56
CA LEU A 127 11.40 25.10 -6.37
C LEU A 127 12.77 25.04 -5.69
N SER A 128 12.81 25.11 -4.35
CA SER A 128 14.07 24.94 -3.61
C SER A 128 14.61 23.51 -3.80
N SER A 129 15.92 23.34 -3.68
CA SER A 129 16.57 22.02 -3.77
C SER A 129 16.04 21.04 -2.72
N ALA A 130 15.79 21.51 -1.49
CA ALA A 130 15.23 20.71 -0.42
C ALA A 130 13.81 20.25 -0.73
N PHE A 131 12.96 21.13 -1.28
CA PHE A 131 11.61 20.75 -1.68
C PHE A 131 11.62 19.73 -2.82
N ARG A 132 12.48 19.93 -3.84
CA ARG A 132 12.62 18.94 -4.94
C ARG A 132 13.08 17.59 -4.44
N ALA A 133 14.06 17.54 -3.53
CA ALA A 133 14.55 16.29 -2.93
C ALA A 133 13.42 15.57 -2.16
N GLN A 134 12.69 16.31 -1.30
CA GLN A 134 11.56 15.76 -0.54
C GLN A 134 10.47 15.24 -1.47
N ALA A 135 10.00 16.03 -2.44
CA ALA A 135 8.95 15.63 -3.38
C ALA A 135 9.35 14.41 -4.21
N THR A 136 10.59 14.37 -4.71
CA THR A 136 11.10 13.21 -5.47
C THR A 136 11.15 11.98 -4.58
N GLY A 137 11.68 12.08 -3.36
CA GLY A 137 11.78 10.95 -2.44
C GLY A 137 10.41 10.37 -2.07
N GLU A 138 9.42 11.21 -1.80
CA GLU A 138 8.06 10.77 -1.52
C GLU A 138 7.44 10.02 -2.72
N MET A 139 7.58 10.56 -3.91
CA MET A 139 7.07 9.91 -5.13
C MET A 139 7.79 8.60 -5.43
N GLN A 140 9.07 8.50 -5.12
CA GLN A 140 9.83 7.25 -5.25
C GLN A 140 9.35 6.18 -4.25
N VAL A 141 8.96 6.57 -3.04
CA VAL A 141 8.32 5.63 -2.09
C VAL A 141 6.99 5.12 -2.64
N LEU A 142 6.13 6.00 -3.15
CA LEU A 142 4.85 5.61 -3.76
C LEU A 142 5.06 4.68 -4.96
N ARG A 143 5.99 5.04 -5.87
CA ARG A 143 6.32 4.22 -7.04
C ARG A 143 6.80 2.83 -6.65
N SER A 144 7.64 2.76 -5.62
CA SER A 144 8.14 1.49 -5.09
C SER A 144 7.03 0.63 -4.50
N LEU A 145 6.06 1.22 -3.78
CA LEU A 145 4.92 0.49 -3.24
C LEU A 145 4.08 -0.12 -4.36
N TYR A 146 3.77 0.65 -5.42
CA TYR A 146 3.01 0.15 -6.56
C TYR A 146 3.74 -0.98 -7.29
N TYR A 147 5.03 -0.80 -7.59
CA TYR A 147 5.81 -1.85 -8.27
C TYR A 147 6.03 -3.07 -7.39
N PHE A 148 6.17 -2.90 -6.08
CA PHE A 148 6.29 -4.03 -5.15
C PHE A 148 5.05 -4.93 -5.22
N ASN A 149 3.84 -4.36 -5.24
CA ASN A 149 2.64 -5.18 -5.35
C ASN A 149 2.45 -5.73 -6.77
N LEU A 150 2.68 -4.93 -7.80
CA LEU A 150 2.60 -5.40 -9.18
C LEU A 150 3.53 -6.59 -9.44
N VAL A 151 4.78 -6.54 -9.00
CA VAL A 151 5.73 -7.63 -9.24
C VAL A 151 5.39 -8.89 -8.45
N ASN A 152 4.83 -8.76 -7.25
CA ASN A 152 4.43 -9.92 -6.44
C ASN A 152 3.12 -10.55 -6.91
N LEU A 153 2.21 -9.77 -7.49
CA LEU A 153 0.95 -10.28 -8.04
C LEU A 153 1.11 -10.86 -9.46
N PHE A 154 1.96 -10.24 -10.31
CA PHE A 154 1.99 -10.51 -11.75
C PHE A 154 3.35 -10.95 -12.29
N GLY A 155 4.37 -11.06 -11.45
CA GLY A 155 5.73 -11.34 -11.89
C GLY A 155 6.36 -10.15 -12.64
N GLY A 156 6.99 -10.38 -13.79
CA GLY A 156 7.53 -9.30 -14.61
C GLY A 156 6.43 -8.37 -15.11
N VAL A 157 6.66 -7.04 -15.05
CA VAL A 157 5.68 -6.01 -15.43
C VAL A 157 6.35 -4.86 -16.20
N PRO A 158 5.61 -4.08 -17.02
CA PRO A 158 6.17 -2.88 -17.68
C PRO A 158 6.68 -1.87 -16.65
N LEU A 159 7.92 -1.40 -16.79
CA LEU A 159 8.52 -0.37 -15.95
C LEU A 159 8.29 1.02 -16.53
N SER A 160 7.06 1.53 -16.41
CA SER A 160 6.70 2.89 -16.81
C SER A 160 7.29 3.92 -15.84
N LEU A 161 8.38 4.58 -16.24
CA LEU A 161 9.09 5.58 -15.46
C LEU A 161 8.95 6.98 -16.04
N THR A 162 8.11 7.15 -17.06
CA THR A 162 7.85 8.40 -17.79
C THR A 162 6.35 8.61 -17.97
N THR A 163 5.97 9.83 -18.31
CA THR A 163 4.61 10.21 -18.71
C THR A 163 4.41 10.15 -20.22
N ASP A 164 5.46 9.84 -20.99
CA ASP A 164 5.40 9.73 -22.44
C ASP A 164 4.57 8.50 -22.86
N TYR A 165 3.41 8.76 -23.44
CA TYR A 165 2.47 7.70 -23.82
C TYR A 165 2.99 6.86 -25.00
N GLU A 166 3.78 7.46 -25.92
CA GLU A 166 4.33 6.74 -27.08
C GLU A 166 5.35 5.69 -26.62
N VAL A 167 6.14 6.03 -25.60
CA VAL A 167 7.08 5.11 -24.94
C VAL A 167 6.32 4.03 -24.18
N ASN A 168 5.34 4.44 -23.37
CA ASN A 168 4.61 3.53 -22.48
C ASN A 168 3.70 2.56 -23.24
N ALA A 169 3.09 2.98 -24.35
CA ALA A 169 2.14 2.17 -25.13
C ALA A 169 2.76 0.90 -25.75
N VAL A 170 4.06 0.92 -26.01
CA VAL A 170 4.80 -0.20 -26.63
C VAL A 170 5.74 -0.92 -25.65
N MET A 171 5.64 -0.59 -24.36
CA MET A 171 6.56 -1.09 -23.33
C MET A 171 6.30 -2.58 -23.04
N ALA A 172 7.32 -3.40 -23.23
CA ALA A 172 7.29 -4.81 -22.86
C ALA A 172 7.40 -4.98 -21.33
N ARG A 173 7.04 -6.15 -20.83
CA ARG A 173 7.29 -6.53 -19.42
C ARG A 173 8.80 -6.58 -19.15
N ALA A 174 9.23 -5.92 -18.11
CA ALA A 174 10.58 -6.07 -17.55
C ALA A 174 10.64 -7.36 -16.71
N SER A 175 11.83 -7.92 -16.54
CA SER A 175 12.01 -9.07 -15.65
C SER A 175 11.74 -8.72 -14.19
N VAL A 176 11.40 -9.72 -13.38
CA VAL A 176 11.22 -9.57 -11.93
C VAL A 176 12.43 -8.87 -11.29
N ASP A 177 13.65 -9.29 -11.66
CA ASP A 177 14.88 -8.69 -11.14
C ASP A 177 15.04 -7.22 -11.54
N SER A 178 14.65 -6.85 -12.76
CA SER A 178 14.69 -5.45 -13.20
C SER A 178 13.69 -4.58 -12.43
N VAL A 179 12.49 -5.11 -12.15
CA VAL A 179 11.48 -4.40 -11.35
C VAL A 179 11.97 -4.20 -9.92
N TYR A 180 12.49 -5.25 -9.27
CA TYR A 180 13.07 -5.12 -7.94
C TYR A 180 14.31 -4.22 -7.92
N GLY A 181 15.14 -4.24 -8.97
CA GLY A 181 16.26 -3.32 -9.12
C GLY A 181 15.80 -1.85 -9.11
N GLN A 182 14.70 -1.53 -9.82
CA GLN A 182 14.12 -0.18 -9.82
C GLN A 182 13.54 0.18 -8.44
N ILE A 183 12.83 -0.74 -7.78
CA ILE A 183 12.30 -0.53 -6.42
C ILE A 183 13.42 -0.19 -5.45
N LEU A 184 14.50 -0.97 -5.45
CA LEU A 184 15.65 -0.75 -4.57
C LEU A 184 16.36 0.58 -4.88
N ALA A 185 16.52 0.93 -6.15
CA ALA A 185 17.09 2.21 -6.55
C ALA A 185 16.25 3.40 -6.06
N ASP A 186 14.93 3.35 -6.26
CA ASP A 186 13.99 4.38 -5.80
C ASP A 186 14.02 4.55 -4.28
N LEU A 187 13.92 3.45 -3.53
CA LEU A 187 13.88 3.50 -2.07
C LEU A 187 15.22 3.94 -1.47
N THR A 188 16.34 3.51 -2.07
CA THR A 188 17.67 3.96 -1.64
C THR A 188 17.84 5.46 -1.85
N ASN A 189 17.41 5.97 -3.01
CA ASN A 189 17.42 7.40 -3.31
C ASN A 189 16.46 8.16 -2.38
N ALA A 190 15.25 7.65 -2.16
CA ALA A 190 14.27 8.24 -1.25
C ALA A 190 14.84 8.33 0.18
N LYS A 191 15.46 7.26 0.70
CA LYS A 191 16.10 7.25 2.02
C LYS A 191 17.17 8.35 2.16
N GLN A 192 17.90 8.68 1.08
CA GLN A 192 18.92 9.72 1.09
C GLN A 192 18.32 11.14 1.02
N ASN A 193 17.22 11.29 0.29
CA ASN A 193 16.61 12.59 0.01
C ASN A 193 15.58 13.03 1.05
N LEU A 194 14.95 12.08 1.73
CA LEU A 194 13.92 12.36 2.73
C LEU A 194 14.52 12.72 4.08
N SER A 195 13.88 13.68 4.76
CA SER A 195 14.17 14.04 6.15
C SER A 195 13.76 12.89 7.10
N ALA A 196 14.42 12.81 8.26
CA ALA A 196 13.97 11.95 9.37
C ALA A 196 12.65 12.45 9.98
N ALA A 197 12.39 13.76 9.95
CA ALA A 197 11.11 14.33 10.36
C ALA A 197 10.05 14.15 9.28
N TYR A 198 8.82 13.89 9.69
CA TYR A 198 7.68 13.85 8.77
C TYR A 198 7.39 15.24 8.19
N PRO A 199 7.07 15.35 6.89
CA PRO A 199 6.70 16.63 6.27
C PRO A 199 5.28 17.10 6.64
N SER A 200 4.49 16.25 7.29
CA SER A 200 3.15 16.56 7.81
C SER A 200 2.88 15.78 9.10
N SER A 201 1.84 16.16 9.86
CA SER A 201 1.33 15.39 10.99
C SER A 201 0.73 14.06 10.54
N GLY A 202 0.51 13.14 11.49
CA GLY A 202 -0.26 11.89 11.29
C GLY A 202 0.46 10.79 10.54
N HIS A 203 1.77 10.90 10.30
CA HIS A 203 2.56 9.89 9.55
C HIS A 203 1.99 9.58 8.15
N ILE A 204 1.32 10.57 7.53
CA ILE A 204 0.63 10.42 6.24
C ILE A 204 1.62 10.49 5.07
N ARG A 205 2.54 11.46 5.10
CA ARG A 205 3.54 11.67 4.04
C ARG A 205 4.86 11.03 4.43
N SER A 206 5.54 10.44 3.43
CA SER A 206 6.74 9.64 3.66
C SER A 206 7.93 10.46 4.19
N ASN A 207 8.61 9.91 5.18
CA ASN A 207 9.91 10.35 5.68
C ASN A 207 10.99 9.31 5.39
N GLN A 208 12.21 9.55 5.84
CA GLN A 208 13.34 8.61 5.68
C GLN A 208 13.05 7.22 6.26
N LEU A 209 12.34 7.13 7.39
CA LEU A 209 12.06 5.85 8.03
C LEU A 209 10.96 5.05 7.32
N VAL A 210 10.01 5.71 6.66
CA VAL A 210 9.04 5.04 5.76
C VAL A 210 9.79 4.36 4.61
N ALA A 211 10.71 5.07 3.94
CA ALA A 211 11.55 4.46 2.89
C ALA A 211 12.39 3.30 3.42
N THR A 212 12.95 3.43 4.63
CA THR A 212 13.77 2.40 5.28
C THR A 212 12.94 1.16 5.66
N ALA A 213 11.73 1.36 6.18
CA ALA A 213 10.83 0.27 6.55
C ALA A 213 10.35 -0.52 5.31
N LEU A 214 10.06 0.20 4.21
CA LEU A 214 9.71 -0.46 2.94
C LEU A 214 10.93 -1.17 2.32
N LEU A 215 12.15 -0.62 2.46
CA LEU A 215 13.38 -1.33 2.09
C LEU A 215 13.53 -2.65 2.87
N ALA A 216 13.26 -2.65 4.17
CA ALA A 216 13.33 -3.87 4.97
C ALA A 216 12.40 -4.96 4.43
N ARG A 217 11.15 -4.61 4.08
CA ARG A 217 10.19 -5.53 3.44
C ARG A 217 10.71 -6.04 2.09
N VAL A 218 11.21 -5.15 1.23
CA VAL A 218 11.71 -5.50 -0.10
C VAL A 218 12.93 -6.42 0.00
N TYR A 219 13.88 -6.13 0.90
CA TYR A 219 15.04 -6.99 1.13
C TYR A 219 14.64 -8.38 1.64
N LEU A 220 13.64 -8.46 2.53
CA LEU A 220 13.12 -9.74 3.01
C LEU A 220 12.58 -10.59 1.85
N TYR A 221 11.74 -10.01 0.99
CA TYR A 221 11.18 -10.70 -0.18
C TYR A 221 12.26 -11.11 -1.20
N ARG A 222 13.37 -10.38 -1.24
CA ARG A 222 14.54 -10.72 -2.06
C ARG A 222 15.52 -11.66 -1.38
N GLN A 223 15.22 -12.13 -0.16
CA GLN A 223 16.10 -12.98 0.66
C GLN A 223 17.48 -12.34 0.90
N GLN A 224 17.51 -11.02 0.91
CA GLN A 224 18.70 -10.25 1.24
C GLN A 224 18.74 -10.02 2.76
N TRP A 225 18.99 -11.09 3.49
CA TRP A 225 18.77 -11.20 4.93
C TRP A 225 19.51 -10.15 5.75
N GLN A 226 20.79 -9.91 5.44
CA GLN A 226 21.56 -8.91 6.17
C GLN A 226 21.01 -7.50 5.97
N GLN A 227 20.65 -7.15 4.72
CA GLN A 227 20.07 -5.83 4.41
C GLN A 227 18.68 -5.67 5.04
N ALA A 228 17.87 -6.73 5.09
CA ALA A 228 16.59 -6.73 5.76
C ALA A 228 16.74 -6.50 7.26
N TYR A 229 17.69 -7.21 7.90
CA TYR A 229 18.01 -7.04 9.31
C TYR A 229 18.47 -5.61 9.62
N ASP A 230 19.41 -5.08 8.84
CA ASP A 230 19.96 -3.74 9.05
C ASP A 230 18.90 -2.64 8.88
N ALA A 231 18.06 -2.75 7.85
CA ALA A 231 17.00 -1.78 7.59
C ALA A 231 15.93 -1.82 8.69
N ALA A 232 15.44 -2.99 9.09
CA ALA A 232 14.48 -3.14 10.17
C ALA A 232 15.06 -2.67 11.52
N SER A 233 16.34 -2.97 11.79
CA SER A 233 17.04 -2.49 12.99
C SER A 233 17.14 -0.97 13.04
N ALA A 234 17.39 -0.31 11.90
CA ALA A 234 17.44 1.15 11.83
C ALA A 234 16.08 1.78 12.18
N VAL A 235 14.99 1.20 11.73
CA VAL A 235 13.63 1.66 12.07
C VAL A 235 13.35 1.46 13.56
N ILE A 236 13.59 0.26 14.10
CA ILE A 236 13.33 -0.08 15.51
C ILE A 236 14.17 0.81 16.43
N SER A 237 15.47 0.97 16.14
CA SER A 237 16.38 1.75 16.98
C SER A 237 16.22 3.26 16.85
N SER A 238 15.41 3.75 15.90
CA SER A 238 15.10 5.18 15.78
C SER A 238 14.38 5.75 17.00
N GLY A 239 13.66 4.91 17.75
CA GLY A 239 12.86 5.30 18.90
C GLY A 239 11.64 6.18 18.56
N GLN A 240 11.33 6.38 17.27
CA GLN A 240 10.19 7.21 16.85
C GLN A 240 8.85 6.48 16.98
N TYR A 241 8.86 5.15 17.08
CA TYR A 241 7.66 4.32 17.14
C TYR A 241 7.68 3.42 18.36
N SER A 242 6.50 3.05 18.84
CA SER A 242 6.35 2.09 19.93
C SER A 242 5.19 1.15 19.68
N LEU A 243 5.32 -0.12 20.09
CA LEU A 243 4.24 -1.08 19.98
C LEU A 243 3.06 -0.66 20.87
N VAL A 244 1.87 -0.70 20.32
CA VAL A 244 0.62 -0.45 21.03
C VAL A 244 0.26 -1.72 21.80
N SER A 245 0.11 -1.59 23.13
CA SER A 245 -0.16 -2.75 24.01
C SER A 245 -1.57 -3.32 23.84
N ASP A 246 -2.55 -2.47 23.53
CA ASP A 246 -3.95 -2.86 23.28
C ASP A 246 -4.15 -3.11 21.78
N PRO A 247 -4.39 -4.36 21.34
CA PRO A 247 -4.58 -4.67 19.92
C PRO A 247 -5.71 -3.87 19.26
N ASN A 248 -6.73 -3.44 20.02
CA ASN A 248 -7.83 -2.62 19.49
C ASN A 248 -7.43 -1.20 19.09
N LYS A 249 -6.26 -0.73 19.53
CA LYS A 249 -5.77 0.63 19.25
C LYS A 249 -4.69 0.68 18.18
N VAL A 250 -4.30 -0.46 17.63
CA VAL A 250 -3.21 -0.54 16.64
C VAL A 250 -3.54 0.22 15.35
N PHE A 251 -4.80 0.16 14.91
CA PHE A 251 -5.25 0.69 13.61
C PHE A 251 -5.95 2.05 13.71
N LEU A 252 -5.90 2.68 14.89
CA LEU A 252 -6.46 4.01 15.06
C LEU A 252 -5.57 5.09 14.44
N ASP A 253 -6.19 6.19 14.01
CA ASP A 253 -5.48 7.41 13.62
C ASP A 253 -4.50 7.82 14.72
N GLY A 254 -3.29 8.19 14.31
CA GLY A 254 -2.22 8.59 15.23
C GLY A 254 -1.65 7.45 16.08
N SER A 255 -1.84 6.21 15.72
CA SER A 255 -1.22 5.06 16.41
C SER A 255 0.30 5.22 16.52
N SER A 256 0.85 5.05 17.72
CA SER A 256 2.31 5.10 17.93
C SER A 256 3.06 3.96 17.26
N GLU A 257 2.36 2.92 16.80
CA GLU A 257 2.92 1.82 16.02
C GLU A 257 3.01 2.12 14.52
N ALA A 258 2.26 3.14 14.05
CA ALA A 258 2.20 3.50 12.65
C ALA A 258 3.51 4.13 12.16
N ILE A 259 4.17 3.49 11.20
CA ILE A 259 5.28 4.08 10.45
C ILE A 259 4.71 4.86 9.25
N TRP A 260 3.68 4.32 8.61
CA TRP A 260 2.99 4.98 7.53
C TRP A 260 1.52 4.58 7.54
N GLN A 261 0.65 5.56 7.64
CA GLN A 261 -0.79 5.39 7.60
C GLN A 261 -1.42 6.43 6.69
N LEU A 262 -2.57 6.13 6.12
CA LEU A 262 -3.26 7.00 5.19
C LEU A 262 -4.73 7.14 5.56
N PRO A 263 -5.25 8.37 5.67
CA PRO A 263 -6.67 8.61 5.83
C PRO A 263 -7.41 8.17 4.56
N ALA A 264 -8.34 7.23 4.71
CA ALA A 264 -9.08 6.62 3.60
C ALA A 264 -10.57 6.92 3.64
N LYS A 265 -10.99 7.91 4.44
CA LYS A 265 -12.39 8.24 4.65
C LYS A 265 -13.09 8.71 3.38
N THR A 266 -14.18 8.03 3.05
CA THR A 266 -15.12 8.37 1.97
C THR A 266 -16.42 8.94 2.54
N ALA A 267 -17.41 9.20 1.67
CA ALA A 267 -18.76 9.52 2.10
C ALA A 267 -19.52 8.33 2.73
N TYR A 268 -19.01 7.11 2.54
CA TYR A 268 -19.70 5.87 2.92
C TYR A 268 -19.05 5.12 4.07
N TYR A 269 -17.70 5.16 4.19
CA TYR A 269 -16.93 4.44 5.21
C TYR A 269 -15.64 5.20 5.55
N GLU A 270 -15.01 4.88 6.67
CA GLU A 270 -13.67 5.38 7.02
C GLU A 270 -12.59 4.58 6.33
N VAL A 271 -12.64 3.25 6.43
CA VAL A 271 -11.71 2.32 5.80
C VAL A 271 -12.51 1.26 5.07
N ALA A 272 -12.18 0.98 3.81
CA ALA A 272 -12.89 -0.01 2.99
C ALA A 272 -12.89 -1.40 3.63
N GLU A 273 -11.77 -1.82 4.23
CA GLU A 273 -11.66 -3.10 4.93
C GLU A 273 -12.67 -3.24 6.08
N ALA A 274 -12.98 -2.14 6.81
CA ALA A 274 -14.02 -2.18 7.84
C ALA A 274 -15.39 -2.46 7.23
N HIS A 275 -15.68 -1.82 6.08
CA HIS A 275 -16.96 -1.97 5.38
C HIS A 275 -17.11 -3.36 4.76
N ASP A 276 -16.10 -3.84 4.04
CA ASP A 276 -16.22 -5.03 3.19
C ASP A 276 -16.10 -6.34 3.97
N PHE A 277 -15.27 -6.36 5.03
CA PHE A 277 -15.10 -7.55 5.85
C PHE A 277 -16.14 -7.71 6.97
N SER A 278 -16.68 -6.60 7.48
CA SER A 278 -17.58 -6.68 8.64
C SER A 278 -18.97 -7.20 8.28
N SER A 279 -19.57 -7.93 9.23
CA SER A 279 -20.99 -8.23 9.21
C SER A 279 -21.78 -6.94 9.43
N GLN A 280 -22.55 -6.51 8.43
CA GLN A 280 -23.35 -5.29 8.52
C GLN A 280 -24.84 -5.62 8.56
N TYR A 281 -25.61 -4.80 9.27
CA TYR A 281 -27.08 -4.89 9.34
C TYR A 281 -27.62 -6.28 9.73
N GLY A 282 -26.82 -7.07 10.47
CA GLY A 282 -27.18 -8.44 10.84
C GLY A 282 -27.08 -9.48 9.73
N ALA A 283 -26.47 -9.12 8.59
CA ALA A 283 -26.19 -10.07 7.52
C ALA A 283 -24.93 -10.91 7.81
N ALA A 284 -24.87 -12.11 7.24
CA ALA A 284 -23.65 -12.92 7.29
C ALA A 284 -22.50 -12.18 6.58
N PRO A 285 -21.25 -12.30 7.10
CA PRO A 285 -20.09 -11.67 6.47
C PRO A 285 -19.84 -12.28 5.09
N THR A 286 -19.44 -11.43 4.15
CA THR A 286 -19.08 -11.85 2.79
C THR A 286 -17.81 -12.69 2.78
N TYR A 287 -16.86 -12.36 3.66
CA TYR A 287 -15.53 -12.98 3.74
C TYR A 287 -15.27 -13.59 5.14
N PRO A 288 -15.93 -14.70 5.52
CA PRO A 288 -15.62 -15.37 6.78
C PRO A 288 -14.20 -15.95 6.77
N VAL A 289 -13.60 -16.00 7.95
CA VAL A 289 -12.30 -16.63 8.18
C VAL A 289 -12.43 -18.15 8.09
N THR A 290 -11.50 -18.81 7.42
CA THR A 290 -11.45 -20.27 7.29
C THR A 290 -11.10 -20.95 8.63
N LYS A 291 -11.43 -22.23 8.75
CA LYS A 291 -10.97 -23.05 9.88
C LYS A 291 -9.44 -23.18 9.90
N PHE A 292 -8.79 -23.09 8.72
CA PHE A 292 -7.33 -23.12 8.63
C PHE A 292 -6.72 -21.93 9.41
N LEU A 293 -7.18 -20.71 9.13
CA LEU A 293 -6.70 -19.52 9.84
C LEU A 293 -7.14 -19.50 11.31
N LEU A 294 -8.37 -19.92 11.63
CA LEU A 294 -8.83 -19.99 13.03
C LEU A 294 -7.98 -20.93 13.88
N ASN A 295 -7.55 -22.06 13.34
CA ASN A 295 -6.71 -23.03 14.02
C ASN A 295 -5.25 -22.57 14.19
N ALA A 296 -4.83 -21.53 13.49
CA ALA A 296 -3.51 -20.92 13.67
C ALA A 296 -3.40 -20.02 14.91
N PHE A 297 -4.54 -19.58 15.46
CA PHE A 297 -4.53 -18.81 16.70
C PHE A 297 -4.30 -19.74 17.90
N GLU A 298 -3.32 -19.37 18.74
CA GLU A 298 -3.04 -20.08 19.97
C GLU A 298 -4.08 -19.73 21.06
N PRO A 299 -4.33 -20.63 22.03
CA PRO A 299 -5.22 -20.33 23.16
C PRO A 299 -4.77 -19.07 23.91
N GLY A 300 -5.66 -18.11 24.05
CA GLY A 300 -5.40 -16.85 24.73
C GLY A 300 -4.86 -15.73 23.83
N ASP A 301 -4.73 -15.97 22.53
CA ASP A 301 -4.31 -14.95 21.57
C ASP A 301 -5.32 -13.79 21.52
N LEU A 302 -4.88 -12.60 21.94
CA LEU A 302 -5.70 -11.40 21.94
C LEU A 302 -6.08 -10.96 20.52
N ARG A 303 -5.31 -11.31 19.50
CA ARG A 303 -5.63 -11.00 18.10
C ARG A 303 -6.90 -11.71 17.66
N MET A 304 -7.10 -12.96 18.07
CA MET A 304 -8.35 -13.68 17.79
C MET A 304 -9.56 -12.97 18.41
N LYS A 305 -9.42 -12.51 19.65
CA LYS A 305 -10.49 -11.80 20.37
C LYS A 305 -10.75 -10.41 19.80
N ASP A 306 -9.69 -9.67 19.49
CA ASP A 306 -9.76 -8.23 19.23
C ASP A 306 -9.78 -7.88 17.73
N TRP A 307 -9.32 -8.79 16.86
CA TRP A 307 -9.24 -8.57 15.41
C TRP A 307 -10.18 -9.45 14.58
N LEU A 308 -10.95 -10.32 15.24
CA LEU A 308 -12.01 -11.06 14.59
C LEU A 308 -13.36 -10.68 15.18
N GLY A 309 -14.32 -10.39 14.30
CA GLY A 309 -15.73 -10.28 14.63
C GLY A 309 -16.42 -11.63 14.57
N GLN A 310 -17.59 -11.72 15.17
CA GLN A 310 -18.41 -12.93 15.23
C GLN A 310 -19.81 -12.65 14.68
N TYR A 311 -20.29 -13.57 13.86
CA TYR A 311 -21.69 -13.63 13.40
C TYR A 311 -22.26 -14.99 13.78
N VAL A 312 -23.35 -14.98 14.54
CA VAL A 312 -24.01 -16.19 15.02
C VAL A 312 -25.30 -16.41 14.23
N SER A 313 -25.44 -17.57 13.60
CA SER A 313 -26.64 -18.01 12.88
C SER A 313 -27.05 -19.39 13.39
N GLY A 314 -28.09 -19.43 14.22
CA GLY A 314 -28.52 -20.68 14.86
C GLY A 314 -27.43 -21.24 15.78
N THR A 315 -26.91 -22.42 15.47
CA THR A 315 -25.80 -23.08 16.19
C THR A 315 -24.43 -22.74 15.62
N ASP A 316 -24.34 -22.08 14.47
CA ASP A 316 -23.11 -21.82 13.76
C ASP A 316 -22.56 -20.43 14.07
N THR A 317 -21.25 -20.34 14.23
CA THR A 317 -20.54 -19.08 14.40
C THR A 317 -19.55 -18.90 13.27
N LEU A 318 -19.69 -17.81 12.52
CA LEU A 318 -18.74 -17.37 11.52
C LEU A 318 -17.88 -16.26 12.12
N TYR A 319 -16.57 -16.35 11.90
CA TYR A 319 -15.62 -15.29 12.25
C TYR A 319 -15.27 -14.51 10.99
N TYR A 320 -15.01 -13.21 11.13
CA TYR A 320 -14.62 -12.35 10.01
C TYR A 320 -13.54 -11.34 10.44
N PRO A 321 -12.69 -10.83 9.52
CA PRO A 321 -11.70 -9.81 9.84
C PRO A 321 -12.34 -8.56 10.42
N PHE A 322 -11.85 -8.08 11.57
CA PHE A 322 -12.40 -6.94 12.32
C PHE A 322 -11.30 -6.10 12.96
N LYS A 323 -10.21 -5.88 12.23
CA LYS A 323 -9.10 -5.01 12.65
C LYS A 323 -9.53 -3.55 12.63
N TYR A 324 -10.19 -3.14 11.55
CA TYR A 324 -10.89 -1.86 11.43
C TYR A 324 -12.35 -2.07 11.83
N LYS A 325 -12.89 -1.17 12.64
CA LYS A 325 -14.18 -1.37 13.32
C LYS A 325 -15.22 -0.34 12.95
N ASN A 326 -14.78 0.82 12.43
CA ASN A 326 -15.69 1.89 12.07
C ASN A 326 -16.21 1.72 10.64
N VAL A 327 -17.35 1.05 10.52
CA VAL A 327 -18.02 0.78 9.24
C VAL A 327 -18.81 1.98 8.68
N GLN A 328 -18.87 3.11 9.43
CA GLN A 328 -19.67 4.29 9.07
C GLN A 328 -18.78 5.52 8.89
N SER A 329 -19.20 6.41 7.98
CA SER A 329 -18.48 7.65 7.68
C SER A 329 -18.89 8.84 8.52
N GLY A 330 -19.84 8.70 9.44
CA GLY A 330 -20.35 9.79 10.26
C GLY A 330 -19.41 10.16 11.42
N GLY A 331 -18.96 11.41 11.52
CA GLY A 331 -18.12 11.88 12.62
C GLY A 331 -16.65 12.13 12.25
N PRO A 332 -15.76 12.41 13.25
CA PRO A 332 -14.32 12.55 13.03
C PRO A 332 -13.70 11.23 12.55
N THR A 333 -12.63 11.29 11.76
CA THR A 333 -11.83 10.11 11.39
C THR A 333 -11.22 9.50 12.65
N THR A 334 -11.37 8.20 12.82
CA THR A 334 -10.86 7.44 13.97
C THR A 334 -9.89 6.34 13.56
N GLU A 335 -9.92 5.89 12.32
CA GLU A 335 -9.10 4.81 11.78
C GLU A 335 -8.48 5.25 10.45
N ASP A 336 -7.21 4.88 10.25
CA ASP A 336 -6.46 5.10 9.02
C ASP A 336 -5.94 3.76 8.46
N VAL A 337 -5.84 3.67 7.14
CA VAL A 337 -5.23 2.49 6.50
C VAL A 337 -3.76 2.39 6.87
N MET A 338 -3.40 1.30 7.54
CA MET A 338 -2.06 1.02 8.01
C MET A 338 -1.20 0.39 6.89
N ILE A 339 -0.27 1.15 6.32
CA ILE A 339 0.61 0.68 5.23
C ILE A 339 1.85 -0.01 5.79
N LEU A 340 2.52 0.62 6.78
CA LEU A 340 3.72 0.10 7.45
C LEU A 340 3.60 0.33 8.95
N ARG A 341 3.93 -0.69 9.75
CA ARG A 341 3.90 -0.60 11.20
C ARG A 341 5.10 -1.29 11.86
N LEU A 342 5.40 -0.86 13.09
CA LEU A 342 6.58 -1.31 13.83
C LEU A 342 6.61 -2.82 14.08
N ALA A 343 5.46 -3.45 14.36
CA ALA A 343 5.42 -4.90 14.59
C ALA A 343 5.94 -5.70 13.39
N GLU A 344 5.67 -5.24 12.17
CA GLU A 344 6.24 -5.85 10.96
C GLU A 344 7.77 -5.77 10.95
N GLN A 345 8.35 -4.67 11.40
CA GLN A 345 9.81 -4.51 11.43
C GLN A 345 10.45 -5.49 12.42
N TYR A 346 9.81 -5.76 13.57
CA TYR A 346 10.25 -6.82 14.48
C TYR A 346 10.20 -8.19 13.81
N LEU A 347 9.11 -8.50 13.07
CA LEU A 347 8.98 -9.79 12.37
C LEU A 347 9.97 -9.94 11.21
N ILE A 348 10.21 -8.87 10.45
CA ILE A 348 11.25 -8.86 9.39
C ILE A 348 12.63 -9.14 10.01
N ARG A 349 12.95 -8.47 11.11
CA ARG A 349 14.25 -8.66 11.78
C ARG A 349 14.37 -10.05 12.41
N ALA A 350 13.28 -10.58 12.96
CA ALA A 350 13.25 -11.95 13.49
C ALA A 350 13.53 -12.98 12.39
N GLU A 351 12.84 -12.89 11.26
CA GLU A 351 13.02 -13.78 10.13
C GLU A 351 14.45 -13.69 9.57
N ALA A 352 14.90 -12.46 9.29
CA ALA A 352 16.26 -12.24 8.80
C ALA A 352 17.32 -12.78 9.77
N SER A 353 17.13 -12.61 11.09
CA SER A 353 18.02 -13.17 12.11
C SER A 353 18.05 -14.70 12.08
N ALA A 354 16.87 -15.34 11.92
CA ALA A 354 16.80 -16.80 11.84
C ALA A 354 17.54 -17.33 10.60
N GLU A 355 17.35 -16.68 9.44
CA GLU A 355 18.01 -17.04 8.19
C GLU A 355 19.54 -16.81 8.25
N LEU A 356 20.00 -15.83 9.02
CA LEU A 356 21.42 -15.57 9.28
C LEU A 356 22.00 -16.48 10.37
N GLY A 357 21.23 -17.44 10.92
CA GLY A 357 21.66 -18.37 11.94
C GLY A 357 21.69 -17.79 13.36
N ASN A 358 21.16 -16.57 13.58
CA ASN A 358 21.08 -15.93 14.87
C ASN A 358 19.72 -16.20 15.55
N GLY A 359 19.46 -17.45 15.91
CA GLY A 359 18.19 -17.87 16.47
C GLY A 359 17.82 -17.19 17.79
N ALA A 360 18.78 -16.80 18.61
CA ALA A 360 18.53 -16.10 19.87
C ALA A 360 17.93 -14.70 19.63
N ALA A 361 18.49 -13.95 18.67
CA ALA A 361 17.96 -12.65 18.29
C ALA A 361 16.57 -12.78 17.64
N ALA A 362 16.41 -13.77 16.75
CA ALA A 362 15.12 -14.07 16.13
C ALA A 362 14.02 -14.33 17.17
N LEU A 363 14.32 -15.16 18.16
CA LEU A 363 13.40 -15.50 19.24
C LEU A 363 13.07 -14.29 20.13
N SER A 364 14.07 -13.43 20.38
CA SER A 364 13.85 -12.18 21.15
C SER A 364 12.82 -11.28 20.48
N ASP A 365 12.96 -11.02 19.18
CA ASP A 365 12.05 -10.15 18.41
C ASP A 365 10.66 -10.77 18.27
N LEU A 366 10.59 -12.06 17.98
CA LEU A 366 9.32 -12.80 17.92
C LEU A 366 8.55 -12.70 19.25
N ASN A 367 9.25 -12.87 20.38
CA ASN A 367 8.63 -12.83 21.69
C ASN A 367 8.12 -11.44 22.09
N ILE A 368 8.67 -10.35 21.55
CA ILE A 368 8.15 -9.00 21.71
C ILE A 368 6.73 -8.92 21.11
N VAL A 369 6.56 -9.43 19.89
CA VAL A 369 5.25 -9.41 19.20
C VAL A 369 4.27 -10.39 19.87
N ARG A 370 4.73 -11.57 20.28
CA ARG A 370 3.91 -12.56 21.01
C ARG A 370 3.41 -12.02 22.35
N ALA A 371 4.28 -11.39 23.13
CA ALA A 371 3.90 -10.78 24.41
C ALA A 371 2.80 -9.73 24.23
N ARG A 372 2.88 -8.89 23.18
CA ARG A 372 1.83 -7.94 22.83
C ARG A 372 0.51 -8.63 22.47
N ALA A 373 0.57 -9.80 21.84
CA ALA A 373 -0.61 -10.63 21.54
C ALA A 373 -1.14 -11.41 22.75
N GLY A 374 -0.58 -11.22 23.96
CA GLY A 374 -0.98 -11.92 25.17
C GLY A 374 -0.48 -13.37 25.25
N LEU A 375 0.43 -13.75 24.37
CA LEU A 375 0.95 -15.10 24.27
C LEU A 375 2.24 -15.27 25.11
N PRO A 376 2.45 -16.47 25.69
CA PRO A 376 3.71 -16.78 26.35
C PRO A 376 4.88 -16.75 25.36
N ALA A 377 6.09 -16.64 25.88
CA ALA A 377 7.29 -16.75 25.05
C ALA A 377 7.28 -18.07 24.26
N SER A 378 7.72 -18.01 23.01
CA SER A 378 7.82 -19.21 22.16
C SER A 378 8.80 -20.21 22.77
N THR A 379 8.44 -21.48 22.74
CA THR A 379 9.29 -22.62 23.15
C THR A 379 10.15 -23.15 22.00
N ALA A 380 10.11 -22.49 20.80
CA ALA A 380 10.93 -22.85 19.67
C ALA A 380 12.42 -22.84 20.06
N SER A 381 13.17 -23.84 19.62
CA SER A 381 14.61 -23.88 19.86
C SER A 381 15.32 -22.81 19.05
N ALA A 382 16.13 -21.99 19.70
CA ALA A 382 16.97 -20.99 19.03
C ALA A 382 17.95 -21.59 18.02
N GLY A 383 18.21 -22.90 18.07
CA GLY A 383 18.99 -23.63 17.09
C GLY A 383 18.19 -24.22 15.93
N SER A 384 16.87 -24.08 15.92
CA SER A 384 16.00 -24.61 14.87
C SER A 384 15.39 -23.49 14.03
N GLN A 385 16.04 -23.16 12.92
CA GLN A 385 15.55 -22.17 11.97
C GLN A 385 14.09 -22.45 11.53
N SER A 386 13.79 -23.69 11.17
CA SER A 386 12.43 -24.09 10.77
C SER A 386 11.41 -23.84 11.85
N ALA A 387 11.72 -24.13 13.12
CA ALA A 387 10.80 -23.87 14.23
C ALA A 387 10.57 -22.38 14.46
N LEU A 388 11.61 -21.54 14.31
CA LEU A 388 11.50 -20.09 14.40
C LEU A 388 10.67 -19.49 13.26
N LEU A 389 10.89 -19.97 12.03
CA LEU A 389 10.11 -19.53 10.86
C LEU A 389 8.64 -19.96 10.97
N ASN A 390 8.36 -21.15 11.46
CA ASN A 390 6.99 -21.59 11.69
C ASN A 390 6.31 -20.79 12.81
N ALA A 391 7.02 -20.43 13.88
CA ALA A 391 6.48 -19.65 14.98
C ALA A 391 6.05 -18.22 14.59
N ARG A 392 6.52 -17.66 13.47
CA ARG A 392 6.08 -16.36 12.96
C ARG A 392 4.65 -16.37 12.40
N HIS A 393 4.18 -17.55 11.92
CA HIS A 393 2.83 -17.72 11.38
C HIS A 393 1.78 -17.89 12.49
N ALA A 394 2.20 -18.22 13.69
CA ALA A 394 1.40 -18.25 14.89
C ALA A 394 1.43 -16.90 15.63
#